data_6cf02577365fea8c375847a0155f43ff
#
_entry.id   6cf02577365fea8c375847a0155f43ff
#
_cell.length_a   1.000
_cell.length_b   1.000
_cell.length_c   1.000
_cell.angle_alpha   90.00
_cell.angle_beta   90.00
_cell.angle_gamma   90.00
#
_symmetry.space_group_name_H-M   'P 1'
#
loop_
_entity.id
_entity.type
_entity.pdbx_description
1 polymer ?
#
loop_
_entity_poly.entity_id
_entity_poly.type
_entity_poly.pdbx_seq_one_letter_code
_entity_poly.pdbx_strand_id
1 'polypeptide(L)'
;MNRVIFCELKTTARMKIGIDALAYYVPQQYLPIEALAQARNIEYAKLHKGLGLTSMSFPDVDEDAASMGANAVLNLFNAEQLDPSHVGRLYLGTESALDSAKPTATYILDLVEQQLAGEYGSDCLRNVDAVDMTFACIGAVDALENACLYVRQNPEKKAIIVASDLAKYHLGSTGEYTQGAGAVAIAVAVDPSIISLGDEIGVATKGERDFFKPRRTHTKAELLVEAAALLGQELSMEEAEIKVTSAEGFWGGNRILRSYVEEPVFDGQYSNFAYISRISEALDHFGTKVNINPALDWDKVVMHLPYAFQGRRMLVNFYLDWMQANGKWQDVVSVMGSDKPADKSEAKEWVRAFSKSDYYRSYVAKALAPAERASSLIGNMYTASIFMGLLSTLCDAADKGEAMEGQTVGFMGYGSGSKAKVFQGTVEAGWAKVGQLNLFTALENRSAVDFKTYELWHNERLTAPLSPEKSGFTFTGLRTEENQEYFRDYTFTA
;
A
#
# COMPACT_ATOMS: atom_id res chain seq x y z
N MET A 1 36.54 -48.34 -26.72
CA MET A 1 36.67 -47.79 -25.34
C MET A 1 36.09 -46.39 -25.33
N ASN A 2 34.78 -46.26 -25.08
CA ASN A 2 34.15 -44.93 -24.98
C ASN A 2 34.20 -44.52 -23.51
N ARG A 3 35.00 -43.46 -23.22
CA ARG A 3 34.94 -42.77 -21.95
C ARG A 3 33.72 -41.86 -21.93
N VAL A 4 32.71 -42.25 -21.14
CA VAL A 4 31.61 -41.37 -20.74
C VAL A 4 32.18 -40.40 -19.69
N ILE A 5 32.32 -39.13 -20.08
CA ILE A 5 32.66 -38.07 -19.13
C ILE A 5 31.36 -37.73 -18.38
N PHE A 6 31.26 -38.19 -17.14
CA PHE A 6 30.26 -37.67 -16.21
C PHE A 6 30.64 -36.23 -15.86
N CYS A 7 29.87 -35.27 -16.44
CA CYS A 7 29.87 -33.92 -15.94
C CYS A 7 29.15 -33.93 -14.60
N GLU A 8 29.86 -33.84 -13.48
CA GLU A 8 29.30 -33.59 -12.18
C GLU A 8 28.62 -32.21 -12.26
N LEU A 9 27.29 -32.18 -12.35
CA LEU A 9 26.49 -31.01 -12.08
C LEU A 9 26.76 -30.64 -10.61
N LYS A 10 27.71 -29.73 -10.37
CA LYS A 10 27.78 -29.01 -9.11
C LYS A 10 26.41 -28.37 -8.93
N THR A 11 25.63 -28.81 -7.96
CA THR A 11 24.46 -28.08 -7.44
C THR A 11 24.98 -26.73 -6.98
N THR A 12 24.96 -25.74 -7.87
CA THR A 12 25.18 -24.35 -7.49
C THR A 12 24.10 -24.02 -6.47
N ALA A 13 24.50 -23.69 -5.25
CA ALA A 13 23.57 -23.22 -4.23
C ALA A 13 22.67 -22.16 -4.87
N ARG A 14 21.36 -22.33 -4.75
CA ARG A 14 20.38 -21.43 -5.37
C ARG A 14 20.58 -20.03 -4.77
N MET A 15 20.77 -19.05 -5.63
CA MET A 15 20.94 -17.65 -5.23
C MET A 15 19.72 -17.18 -4.46
N LYS A 16 19.89 -16.76 -3.22
CA LYS A 16 18.84 -16.12 -2.44
C LYS A 16 18.61 -14.71 -2.95
N ILE A 17 17.36 -14.31 -3.15
CA ILE A 17 16.98 -12.96 -3.57
C ILE A 17 15.82 -12.50 -2.70
N GLY A 18 15.81 -11.23 -2.31
CA GLY A 18 14.71 -10.73 -1.52
C GLY A 18 14.95 -9.34 -0.93
N ILE A 19 14.28 -9.08 0.16
CA ILE A 19 14.28 -7.79 0.86
C ILE A 19 15.53 -7.69 1.73
N ASP A 20 16.40 -6.76 1.36
CA ASP A 20 17.65 -6.51 2.06
C ASP A 20 17.54 -5.38 3.09
N ALA A 21 16.73 -4.35 2.77
CA ALA A 21 16.51 -3.20 3.65
C ALA A 21 15.11 -2.65 3.50
N LEU A 22 14.63 -1.97 4.54
CA LEU A 22 13.34 -1.31 4.62
C LEU A 22 13.51 0.06 5.27
N ALA A 23 12.76 1.04 4.77
CA ALA A 23 12.55 2.32 5.44
C ALA A 23 11.13 2.82 5.16
N TYR A 24 10.69 3.84 5.86
CA TYR A 24 9.32 4.35 5.73
C TYR A 24 9.27 5.86 5.94
N TYR A 25 8.14 6.42 5.53
CA TYR A 25 7.68 7.75 5.90
C TYR A 25 6.18 7.70 6.21
N VAL A 26 5.76 8.36 7.30
CA VAL A 26 4.35 8.55 7.66
C VAL A 26 4.16 10.02 8.04
N PRO A 27 3.09 10.68 7.56
CA PRO A 27 2.76 12.05 7.93
C PRO A 27 2.72 12.27 9.45
N GLN A 28 3.12 13.47 9.89
CA GLN A 28 3.20 13.81 11.33
C GLN A 28 1.83 14.00 11.97
N GLN A 29 0.77 14.17 11.21
CA GLN A 29 -0.59 14.37 11.69
C GLN A 29 -1.47 13.15 11.48
N TYR A 30 -2.45 13.01 12.36
CA TYR A 30 -3.48 11.98 12.23
C TYR A 30 -4.82 12.45 12.80
N LEU A 31 -5.91 11.89 12.30
CA LEU A 31 -7.23 12.02 12.89
C LEU A 31 -7.52 10.80 13.79
N PRO A 32 -7.84 10.98 15.09
CA PRO A 32 -8.38 9.93 15.94
C PRO A 32 -9.70 9.41 15.37
N ILE A 33 -9.86 8.10 15.21
CA ILE A 33 -11.11 7.50 14.71
C ILE A 33 -12.30 7.78 15.63
N GLU A 34 -12.05 7.99 16.92
CA GLU A 34 -13.10 8.39 17.86
C GLU A 34 -13.69 9.77 17.50
N ALA A 35 -12.84 10.74 17.14
CA ALA A 35 -13.28 12.07 16.69
C ALA A 35 -14.12 11.99 15.41
N LEU A 36 -13.69 11.17 14.44
CA LEU A 36 -14.47 10.91 13.23
C LEU A 36 -15.81 10.24 13.55
N ALA A 37 -15.80 9.21 14.40
CA ALA A 37 -17.01 8.48 14.79
C ALA A 37 -18.05 9.42 15.43
N GLN A 38 -17.61 10.31 16.31
CA GLN A 38 -18.48 11.34 16.92
C GLN A 38 -19.06 12.29 15.87
N ALA A 39 -18.22 12.83 14.98
CA ALA A 39 -18.64 13.77 13.95
C ALA A 39 -19.61 13.17 12.93
N ARG A 40 -19.47 11.88 12.62
CA ARG A 40 -20.31 11.13 11.68
C ARG A 40 -21.48 10.40 12.35
N ASN A 41 -21.63 10.53 13.66
CA ASN A 41 -22.66 9.81 14.46
C ASN A 41 -22.60 8.28 14.25
N ILE A 42 -21.38 7.74 14.23
CA ILE A 42 -21.11 6.31 14.13
C ILE A 42 -20.71 5.79 15.52
N GLU A 43 -21.20 4.62 15.90
CA GLU A 43 -20.77 3.98 17.14
C GLU A 43 -19.27 3.62 17.06
N TYR A 44 -18.43 4.25 17.89
CA TYR A 44 -16.97 4.06 17.88
C TYR A 44 -16.56 2.58 17.98
N ALA A 45 -17.27 1.79 18.80
CA ALA A 45 -16.99 0.36 18.95
C ALA A 45 -17.08 -0.43 17.62
N LYS A 46 -17.91 0.01 16.66
CA LYS A 46 -17.99 -0.61 15.34
C LYS A 46 -16.70 -0.41 14.54
N LEU A 47 -16.10 0.78 14.63
CA LEU A 47 -14.87 1.11 13.95
C LEU A 47 -13.65 0.51 14.68
N HIS A 48 -13.55 0.73 15.99
CA HIS A 48 -12.40 0.29 16.77
C HIS A 48 -12.40 -1.24 16.99
N LYS A 49 -13.44 -1.82 17.60
CA LYS A 49 -13.49 -3.26 17.90
C LYS A 49 -13.90 -4.09 16.67
N GLY A 50 -14.65 -3.50 15.75
CA GLY A 50 -15.14 -4.20 14.54
C GLY A 50 -14.14 -4.21 13.40
N LEU A 51 -13.45 -3.11 13.14
CA LEU A 51 -12.53 -2.94 12.02
C LEU A 51 -11.06 -2.79 12.44
N GLY A 52 -10.79 -2.60 13.73
CA GLY A 52 -9.44 -2.45 14.27
C GLY A 52 -8.84 -1.06 14.07
N LEU A 53 -9.67 -0.04 13.87
CA LEU A 53 -9.20 1.32 13.59
C LEU A 53 -9.02 2.12 14.87
N THR A 54 -7.89 2.80 15.00
CA THR A 54 -7.55 3.68 16.12
C THR A 54 -7.37 5.12 15.64
N SER A 55 -6.61 5.30 14.58
CA SER A 55 -6.36 6.60 13.93
C SER A 55 -6.12 6.42 12.44
N MET A 56 -6.20 7.50 11.69
CA MET A 56 -5.83 7.53 10.29
C MET A 56 -4.88 8.67 10.00
N SER A 57 -3.77 8.40 9.31
CA SER A 57 -2.84 9.40 8.81
C SER A 57 -3.38 10.05 7.55
N PHE A 58 -3.07 11.30 7.37
CA PHE A 58 -3.27 12.01 6.10
C PHE A 58 -2.08 12.96 5.88
N PRO A 59 -1.69 13.23 4.62
CA PRO A 59 -0.57 14.12 4.34
C PRO A 59 -0.90 15.55 4.72
N ASP A 60 0.11 16.35 5.03
CA ASP A 60 -0.06 17.79 5.14
C ASP A 60 -0.30 18.42 3.75
N VAL A 61 -0.65 19.70 3.69
CA VAL A 61 -0.92 20.39 2.41
C VAL A 61 0.31 20.51 1.53
N ASP A 62 1.48 20.38 2.10
CA ASP A 62 2.78 20.40 1.43
C ASP A 62 3.42 18.99 1.31
N GLU A 63 2.61 17.94 1.38
CA GLU A 63 3.02 16.55 1.17
C GLU A 63 2.21 15.89 0.06
N ASP A 64 2.87 15.08 -0.75
CA ASP A 64 2.27 14.27 -1.80
C ASP A 64 3.02 12.94 -1.97
N ALA A 65 2.60 12.13 -2.94
CA ALA A 65 3.22 10.82 -3.19
C ALA A 65 4.73 10.93 -3.52
N ALA A 66 5.17 12.03 -4.15
CA ALA A 66 6.60 12.21 -4.45
C ALA A 66 7.40 12.60 -3.21
N SER A 67 6.93 13.58 -2.43
CA SER A 67 7.64 14.01 -1.22
C SER A 67 7.68 12.89 -0.15
N MET A 68 6.56 12.20 0.09
CA MET A 68 6.53 11.05 1.01
C MET A 68 7.45 9.92 0.53
N GLY A 69 7.41 9.60 -0.77
CA GLY A 69 8.28 8.59 -1.38
C GLY A 69 9.76 8.97 -1.30
N ALA A 70 10.11 10.22 -1.58
CA ALA A 70 11.48 10.74 -1.50
C ALA A 70 12.02 10.68 -0.07
N ASN A 71 11.20 11.04 0.94
CA ASN A 71 11.56 10.92 2.35
C ASN A 71 11.83 9.46 2.74
N ALA A 72 10.99 8.51 2.31
CA ALA A 72 11.21 7.09 2.59
C ALA A 72 12.49 6.56 1.92
N VAL A 73 12.78 6.97 0.67
CA VAL A 73 14.00 6.56 -0.05
C VAL A 73 15.23 7.18 0.56
N LEU A 74 15.21 8.46 0.92
CA LEU A 74 16.36 9.11 1.60
C LEU A 74 16.63 8.45 2.95
N ASN A 75 15.58 8.11 3.72
CA ASN A 75 15.72 7.35 4.96
C ASN A 75 16.38 5.98 4.72
N LEU A 76 16.05 5.30 3.61
CA LEU A 76 16.67 4.03 3.23
C LEU A 76 18.15 4.20 2.93
N PHE A 77 18.55 5.21 2.14
CA PHE A 77 19.94 5.51 1.84
C PHE A 77 20.75 5.80 3.11
N ASN A 78 20.20 6.63 3.99
CA ASN A 78 20.86 7.03 5.23
C ASN A 78 21.00 5.86 6.23
N ALA A 79 19.96 5.07 6.43
CA ALA A 79 19.97 3.96 7.39
C ALA A 79 20.92 2.83 6.97
N GLU A 80 21.05 2.56 5.68
CA GLU A 80 21.89 1.48 5.14
C GLU A 80 23.22 1.99 4.59
N GLN A 81 23.47 3.31 4.61
CA GLN A 81 24.63 3.94 3.95
C GLN A 81 24.81 3.40 2.52
N LEU A 82 23.71 3.38 1.79
CA LEU A 82 23.63 2.77 0.48
C LEU A 82 24.38 3.60 -0.56
N ASP A 83 25.39 3.00 -1.21
CA ASP A 83 26.09 3.63 -2.32
C ASP A 83 25.19 3.69 -3.57
N PRO A 84 24.89 4.90 -4.11
CA PRO A 84 24.05 5.08 -5.30
C PRO A 84 24.56 4.29 -6.52
N SER A 85 25.87 4.06 -6.64
CA SER A 85 26.46 3.31 -7.75
C SER A 85 25.98 1.85 -7.82
N HIS A 86 25.52 1.29 -6.70
CA HIS A 86 24.94 -0.05 -6.65
C HIS A 86 23.44 -0.10 -6.99
N VAL A 87 22.78 1.05 -7.11
CA VAL A 87 21.36 1.09 -7.47
C VAL A 87 21.21 1.09 -8.98
N GLY A 88 20.41 0.19 -9.52
CA GLY A 88 20.16 0.11 -10.96
C GLY A 88 18.72 0.29 -11.36
N ARG A 89 17.78 0.17 -10.40
CA ARG A 89 16.33 0.31 -10.63
C ARG A 89 15.66 1.07 -9.47
N LEU A 90 14.70 1.93 -9.83
CA LEU A 90 13.73 2.50 -8.89
C LEU A 90 12.32 2.28 -9.47
N TYR A 91 11.53 1.47 -8.80
CA TYR A 91 10.14 1.20 -9.15
C TYR A 91 9.22 1.84 -8.13
N LEU A 92 8.29 2.67 -8.59
CA LEU A 92 7.24 3.23 -7.73
C LEU A 92 5.92 2.51 -7.98
N GLY A 93 5.38 1.86 -6.95
CA GLY A 93 3.99 1.42 -6.93
C GLY A 93 3.11 2.50 -6.30
N THR A 94 2.12 3.01 -7.05
CA THR A 94 1.24 4.07 -6.56
C THR A 94 -0.11 4.09 -7.27
N GLU A 95 -1.15 4.48 -6.55
CA GLU A 95 -2.45 4.92 -7.06
C GLU A 95 -2.59 6.46 -7.04
N SER A 96 -1.58 7.17 -6.53
CA SER A 96 -1.56 8.60 -6.30
C SER A 96 -0.53 9.30 -7.19
N ALA A 97 -0.38 8.83 -8.46
CA ALA A 97 0.54 9.41 -9.42
C ALA A 97 0.23 10.87 -9.70
N LEU A 98 1.27 11.69 -9.83
CA LEU A 98 1.15 13.15 -9.98
C LEU A 98 0.96 13.59 -11.43
N ASP A 99 1.26 12.73 -12.39
CA ASP A 99 1.21 13.03 -13.82
C ASP A 99 0.77 11.80 -14.62
N SER A 100 0.25 12.04 -15.84
CA SER A 100 -0.22 10.95 -16.72
C SER A 100 0.87 10.42 -17.67
N ALA A 101 2.03 11.06 -17.72
CA ALA A 101 3.12 10.76 -18.66
C ALA A 101 4.49 10.77 -17.96
N LYS A 102 4.82 11.81 -17.18
CA LYS A 102 6.04 11.89 -16.39
C LYS A 102 5.89 10.97 -15.17
N PRO A 103 6.74 9.93 -14.99
CA PRO A 103 6.68 9.09 -13.81
C PRO A 103 6.90 9.89 -12.53
N THR A 104 6.08 9.67 -11.51
CA THR A 104 6.28 10.23 -10.17
C THR A 104 7.62 9.76 -9.57
N ALA A 105 8.08 8.58 -9.93
CA ALA A 105 9.39 8.04 -9.59
C ALA A 105 10.55 8.98 -10.00
N THR A 106 10.40 9.76 -11.06
CA THR A 106 11.46 10.71 -11.50
C THR A 106 11.52 11.96 -10.63
N TYR A 107 10.43 12.37 -9.97
CA TYR A 107 10.49 13.38 -8.92
C TYR A 107 11.23 12.86 -7.69
N ILE A 108 10.91 11.63 -7.25
CA ILE A 108 11.57 10.99 -6.12
C ILE A 108 13.09 10.88 -6.37
N LEU A 109 13.47 10.42 -7.56
CA LEU A 109 14.86 10.24 -7.94
C LEU A 109 15.63 11.56 -7.89
N ASP A 110 15.09 12.62 -8.49
CA ASP A 110 15.70 13.95 -8.54
C ASP A 110 15.87 14.55 -7.13
N LEU A 111 14.84 14.45 -6.29
CA LEU A 111 14.88 14.95 -4.92
C LEU A 111 15.95 14.25 -4.07
N VAL A 112 16.02 12.93 -4.15
CA VAL A 112 17.01 12.13 -3.42
C VAL A 112 18.41 12.40 -3.93
N GLU A 113 18.61 12.48 -5.26
CA GLU A 113 19.90 12.79 -5.86
C GLU A 113 20.47 14.13 -5.40
N GLN A 114 19.63 15.17 -5.28
CA GLN A 114 20.03 16.48 -4.76
C GLN A 114 20.64 16.39 -3.35
N GLN A 115 20.12 15.51 -2.48
CA GLN A 115 20.66 15.32 -1.13
C GLN A 115 21.94 14.48 -1.13
N LEU A 116 22.04 13.50 -2.03
CA LEU A 116 23.22 12.65 -2.15
C LEU A 116 24.39 13.32 -2.89
N ALA A 117 24.12 14.38 -3.66
CA ALA A 117 25.11 15.05 -4.52
C ALA A 117 26.34 15.60 -3.76
N GLY A 118 26.17 16.01 -2.50
CA GLY A 118 27.26 16.49 -1.66
C GLY A 118 28.32 15.44 -1.35
N GLU A 119 27.93 14.18 -1.25
CA GLU A 119 28.81 13.05 -0.93
C GLU A 119 29.25 12.27 -2.19
N TYR A 120 28.31 12.02 -3.12
CA TYR A 120 28.51 11.13 -4.26
C TYR A 120 28.63 11.86 -5.59
N GLY A 121 28.53 13.20 -5.60
CA GLY A 121 28.56 14.04 -6.81
C GLY A 121 27.20 14.18 -7.48
N SER A 122 27.03 15.24 -8.27
CA SER A 122 25.83 15.44 -9.12
C SER A 122 25.72 14.29 -10.12
N ASP A 123 24.49 13.94 -10.48
CA ASP A 123 24.20 12.82 -11.38
C ASP A 123 24.53 11.41 -10.80
N CYS A 124 24.64 11.25 -9.50
CA CYS A 124 24.96 9.96 -8.87
C CYS A 124 23.90 8.88 -9.10
N LEU A 125 22.66 9.27 -9.42
CA LEU A 125 21.56 8.37 -9.78
C LEU A 125 21.20 8.39 -11.28
N ARG A 126 21.98 9.04 -12.13
CA ARG A 126 21.76 9.20 -13.58
C ARG A 126 21.42 7.90 -14.31
N ASN A 127 22.06 6.79 -13.92
CA ASN A 127 21.90 5.50 -14.59
C ASN A 127 20.88 4.58 -13.92
N VAL A 128 20.09 5.10 -12.98
CA VAL A 128 18.96 4.37 -12.37
C VAL A 128 17.77 4.44 -13.30
N ASP A 129 17.26 3.29 -13.72
CA ASP A 129 16.06 3.20 -14.54
C ASP A 129 14.82 3.27 -13.65
N ALA A 130 14.03 4.34 -13.79
CA ALA A 130 12.89 4.66 -12.94
C ALA A 130 11.56 4.47 -13.67
N VAL A 131 10.60 3.76 -13.02
CA VAL A 131 9.29 3.43 -13.60
C VAL A 131 8.20 3.48 -12.54
N ASP A 132 7.05 4.09 -12.87
CA ASP A 132 5.81 3.94 -12.10
C ASP A 132 5.07 2.67 -12.50
N MET A 133 4.60 1.89 -11.53
CA MET A 133 3.79 0.69 -11.72
C MET A 133 2.42 0.88 -11.09
N THR A 134 1.40 0.98 -11.92
CA THR A 134 0.01 1.18 -11.48
C THR A 134 -0.79 -0.10 -11.66
N PHE A 135 -1.21 -0.69 -10.57
CA PHE A 135 -2.29 -1.67 -10.51
C PHE A 135 -2.95 -1.57 -9.12
N ALA A 136 -3.74 -0.52 -8.91
CA ALA A 136 -4.36 -0.25 -7.61
C ALA A 136 -3.40 -0.59 -6.45
N CYS A 137 -3.88 -1.19 -5.37
CA CYS A 137 -3.08 -1.46 -4.18
C CYS A 137 -1.98 -2.54 -4.32
N ILE A 138 -1.82 -3.17 -5.50
CA ILE A 138 -0.83 -4.26 -5.70
C ILE A 138 0.38 -3.83 -6.55
N GLY A 139 0.41 -2.61 -7.08
CA GLY A 139 1.47 -2.15 -7.98
C GLY A 139 2.88 -2.34 -7.42
N ALA A 140 3.08 -2.09 -6.12
CA ALA A 140 4.38 -2.30 -5.48
C ALA A 140 4.76 -3.78 -5.28
N VAL A 141 3.79 -4.71 -5.25
CA VAL A 141 4.07 -6.17 -5.27
C VAL A 141 4.50 -6.60 -6.68
N ASP A 142 3.93 -6.00 -7.73
CA ASP A 142 4.41 -6.20 -9.09
C ASP A 142 5.85 -5.67 -9.26
N ALA A 143 6.14 -4.52 -8.65
CA ALA A 143 7.48 -3.95 -8.59
C ALA A 143 8.46 -4.89 -7.88
N LEU A 144 8.05 -5.54 -6.78
CA LEU A 144 8.89 -6.50 -6.04
C LEU A 144 9.28 -7.70 -6.91
N GLU A 145 8.34 -8.29 -7.65
CA GLU A 145 8.64 -9.39 -8.56
C GLU A 145 9.63 -8.95 -9.65
N ASN A 146 9.41 -7.78 -10.27
CA ASN A 146 10.31 -7.24 -11.30
C ASN A 146 11.71 -6.91 -10.73
N ALA A 147 11.78 -6.38 -9.51
CA ALA A 147 13.04 -6.12 -8.82
C ALA A 147 13.83 -7.41 -8.57
N CYS A 148 13.16 -8.49 -8.13
CA CYS A 148 13.80 -9.80 -7.95
C CYS A 148 14.36 -10.36 -9.27
N LEU A 149 13.61 -10.20 -10.37
CA LEU A 149 14.10 -10.61 -11.70
C LEU A 149 15.31 -9.77 -12.16
N TYR A 150 15.28 -8.46 -11.90
CA TYR A 150 16.39 -7.57 -12.24
C TYR A 150 17.67 -7.93 -11.48
N VAL A 151 17.62 -8.06 -10.15
CA VAL A 151 18.80 -8.36 -9.35
C VAL A 151 19.34 -9.77 -9.60
N ARG A 152 18.48 -10.71 -10.03
CA ARG A 152 18.92 -12.06 -10.47
C ARG A 152 19.85 -11.99 -11.66
N GLN A 153 19.62 -11.05 -12.57
CA GLN A 153 20.46 -10.85 -13.75
C GLN A 153 21.64 -9.90 -13.49
N ASN A 154 21.56 -9.10 -12.44
CA ASN A 154 22.56 -8.09 -12.05
C ASN A 154 22.88 -8.24 -10.56
N PRO A 155 23.57 -9.32 -10.15
CA PRO A 155 23.73 -9.67 -8.73
C PRO A 155 24.55 -8.68 -7.91
N GLU A 156 25.32 -7.81 -8.57
CA GLU A 156 26.07 -6.71 -7.95
C GLU A 156 25.22 -5.45 -7.75
N LYS A 157 24.01 -5.43 -8.28
CA LYS A 157 23.09 -4.28 -8.18
C LYS A 157 21.98 -4.53 -7.19
N LYS A 158 21.40 -3.44 -6.71
CA LYS A 158 20.18 -3.40 -5.95
C LYS A 158 19.07 -2.74 -6.77
N ALA A 159 17.81 -3.14 -6.50
CA ALA A 159 16.65 -2.44 -6.97
C ALA A 159 15.93 -1.81 -5.79
N ILE A 160 15.52 -0.56 -5.91
CA ILE A 160 14.68 0.13 -4.92
C ILE A 160 13.23 0.07 -5.38
N ILE A 161 12.36 -0.34 -4.49
CA ILE A 161 10.91 -0.24 -4.65
C ILE A 161 10.42 0.83 -3.71
N VAL A 162 9.58 1.70 -4.20
CA VAL A 162 8.84 2.68 -3.40
C VAL A 162 7.36 2.37 -3.52
N ALA A 163 6.68 2.25 -2.40
CA ALA A 163 5.23 2.27 -2.33
C ALA A 163 4.83 3.56 -1.62
N SER A 164 4.15 4.47 -2.29
CA SER A 164 3.82 5.78 -1.73
C SER A 164 2.43 6.20 -2.17
N ASP A 165 1.51 6.33 -1.21
CA ASP A 165 0.11 6.59 -1.49
C ASP A 165 -0.59 7.43 -0.42
N LEU A 166 -1.67 8.04 -0.87
CA LEU A 166 -2.69 8.72 -0.11
C LEU A 166 -4.04 8.09 -0.44
N ALA A 167 -4.68 7.46 0.53
CA ALA A 167 -6.04 6.96 0.38
C ALA A 167 -7.04 8.05 0.77
N LYS A 168 -7.82 8.51 -0.20
CA LYS A 168 -8.85 9.55 -0.01
C LYS A 168 -10.19 9.01 -0.51
N TYR A 169 -11.25 9.18 0.27
CA TYR A 169 -12.62 8.75 -0.05
C TYR A 169 -13.58 9.91 0.20
N HIS A 170 -14.74 9.90 -0.44
CA HIS A 170 -15.77 10.90 -0.18
C HIS A 170 -16.13 10.98 1.30
N LEU A 171 -16.25 12.20 1.82
CA LEU A 171 -16.70 12.47 3.19
C LEU A 171 -18.07 11.81 3.45
N GLY A 172 -18.22 11.20 4.61
CA GLY A 172 -19.43 10.49 5.00
C GLY A 172 -19.60 9.11 4.35
N SER A 173 -18.70 8.68 3.44
CA SER A 173 -18.74 7.35 2.86
C SER A 173 -18.21 6.27 3.82
N THR A 174 -18.50 5.02 3.51
CA THR A 174 -17.94 3.87 4.27
C THR A 174 -16.44 3.65 4.04
N GLY A 175 -15.82 4.37 3.10
CA GLY A 175 -14.37 4.41 2.89
C GLY A 175 -13.67 5.45 3.75
N GLU A 176 -14.34 6.53 4.16
CA GLU A 176 -13.72 7.67 4.86
C GLU A 176 -12.90 7.25 6.09
N TYR A 177 -13.45 6.38 6.94
CA TYR A 177 -12.77 5.95 8.17
C TYR A 177 -11.63 4.94 7.94
N THR A 178 -11.41 4.51 6.70
CA THR A 178 -10.31 3.61 6.34
C THR A 178 -9.12 4.32 5.72
N GLN A 179 -9.20 5.62 5.48
CA GLN A 179 -8.15 6.43 4.87
C GLN A 179 -6.81 6.31 5.61
N GLY A 180 -5.73 6.55 4.90
CA GLY A 180 -4.38 6.57 5.42
C GLY A 180 -3.40 7.12 4.39
N ALA A 181 -2.20 7.45 4.80
CA ALA A 181 -1.15 7.94 3.91
C ALA A 181 0.24 7.58 4.43
N GLY A 182 1.19 7.48 3.52
CA GLY A 182 2.59 7.28 3.80
C GLY A 182 3.32 6.53 2.70
N ALA A 183 4.59 6.25 2.92
CA ALA A 183 5.45 5.54 1.99
C ALA A 183 6.31 4.48 2.68
N VAL A 184 6.63 3.42 1.93
CA VAL A 184 7.64 2.42 2.31
C VAL A 184 8.64 2.29 1.16
N ALA A 185 9.93 2.38 1.48
CA ALA A 185 11.03 2.11 0.55
C ALA A 185 11.68 0.77 0.91
N ILE A 186 12.01 -0.01 -0.11
CA ILE A 186 12.50 -1.38 0.00
C ILE A 186 13.73 -1.54 -0.91
N ALA A 187 14.85 -2.00 -0.38
CA ALA A 187 15.96 -2.46 -1.19
C ALA A 187 15.86 -3.97 -1.42
N VAL A 188 15.92 -4.38 -2.69
CA VAL A 188 16.00 -5.79 -3.10
C VAL A 188 17.42 -6.09 -3.57
N ALA A 189 17.95 -7.21 -3.08
CA ALA A 189 19.32 -7.64 -3.40
C ALA A 189 19.42 -9.18 -3.45
N VAL A 190 20.58 -9.62 -3.94
CA VAL A 190 21.07 -11.00 -3.73
C VAL A 190 21.60 -11.10 -2.30
N ASP A 191 21.44 -12.29 -1.70
CA ASP A 191 21.79 -12.58 -0.31
C ASP A 191 21.22 -11.53 0.68
N PRO A 192 19.89 -11.36 0.67
CA PRO A 192 19.21 -10.32 1.43
C PRO A 192 19.35 -10.50 2.94
N SER A 193 19.42 -9.39 3.69
CA SER A 193 19.60 -9.42 5.15
C SER A 193 18.29 -9.68 5.91
N ILE A 194 17.12 -9.32 5.34
CA ILE A 194 15.84 -9.32 6.08
C ILE A 194 14.98 -10.52 5.71
N ILE A 195 14.64 -10.69 4.44
CA ILE A 195 13.78 -11.78 3.95
C ILE A 195 14.28 -12.27 2.60
N SER A 196 14.57 -13.56 2.50
CA SER A 196 14.72 -14.22 1.20
C SER A 196 13.35 -14.67 0.68
N LEU A 197 13.03 -14.33 -0.56
CA LEU A 197 11.75 -14.64 -1.19
C LEU A 197 11.83 -15.97 -1.94
N GLY A 198 10.74 -16.74 -1.88
CA GLY A 198 10.56 -17.91 -2.73
C GLY A 198 10.36 -17.50 -4.20
N ASP A 199 10.72 -18.38 -5.13
CA ASP A 199 10.56 -18.08 -6.57
C ASP A 199 9.13 -18.30 -7.06
N GLU A 200 8.31 -19.01 -6.31
CA GLU A 200 6.96 -19.35 -6.72
C GLU A 200 5.96 -18.28 -6.27
N ILE A 201 5.14 -17.84 -7.22
CA ILE A 201 4.08 -16.85 -6.98
C ILE A 201 2.76 -17.41 -7.53
N GLY A 202 1.73 -17.44 -6.70
CA GLY A 202 0.36 -17.66 -7.12
C GLY A 202 -0.24 -16.34 -7.62
N VAL A 203 -0.94 -16.36 -8.76
CA VAL A 203 -1.53 -15.15 -9.36
C VAL A 203 -2.95 -15.45 -9.79
N ALA A 204 -3.86 -14.51 -9.54
CA ALA A 204 -5.19 -14.50 -10.13
C ALA A 204 -5.53 -13.07 -10.57
N THR A 205 -6.02 -12.92 -11.81
CA THR A 205 -6.37 -11.61 -12.38
C THR A 205 -7.71 -11.72 -13.09
N LYS A 206 -8.59 -10.73 -12.86
CA LYS A 206 -9.89 -10.63 -13.55
C LYS A 206 -10.31 -9.17 -13.64
N GLY A 207 -10.82 -8.73 -14.79
CA GLY A 207 -11.40 -7.41 -14.95
C GLY A 207 -12.66 -7.24 -14.08
N GLU A 208 -12.58 -6.40 -13.05
CA GLU A 208 -13.66 -6.12 -12.10
C GLU A 208 -13.85 -4.61 -11.95
N ARG A 209 -15.06 -4.22 -11.53
CA ARG A 209 -15.43 -2.81 -11.29
C ARG A 209 -15.59 -2.51 -9.80
N ASP A 210 -14.80 -3.15 -8.98
CA ASP A 210 -14.92 -3.10 -7.52
C ASP A 210 -14.45 -1.77 -6.94
N PHE A 211 -13.44 -1.14 -7.57
CA PHE A 211 -12.86 0.14 -7.19
C PHE A 211 -12.08 0.70 -8.38
N PHE A 212 -12.29 1.98 -8.73
CA PHE A 212 -11.56 2.65 -9.81
C PHE A 212 -11.63 4.16 -9.68
N LYS A 213 -10.62 4.87 -10.23
CA LYS A 213 -10.53 6.34 -10.28
C LYS A 213 -10.62 6.80 -11.74
N PRO A 214 -11.83 6.98 -12.28
CA PRO A 214 -11.98 7.30 -13.69
C PRO A 214 -11.61 8.75 -14.00
N ARG A 215 -11.06 8.99 -15.20
CA ARG A 215 -11.03 10.33 -15.77
C ARG A 215 -12.46 10.73 -16.10
N ARG A 216 -12.95 11.79 -15.45
CA ARG A 216 -14.30 12.32 -15.67
C ARG A 216 -14.26 13.33 -16.81
N THR A 217 -15.32 13.38 -17.59
CA THR A 217 -15.45 14.33 -18.72
C THR A 217 -16.70 15.17 -18.53
N HIS A 218 -16.55 16.48 -18.71
CA HIS A 218 -17.63 17.44 -18.67
C HIS A 218 -17.60 18.27 -19.95
N THR A 219 -18.73 18.62 -20.53
CA THR A 219 -18.74 19.65 -21.54
C THR A 219 -18.65 21.03 -20.87
N LYS A 220 -17.95 21.97 -21.48
CA LYS A 220 -17.87 23.31 -20.92
C LYS A 220 -19.24 24.02 -20.92
N ALA A 221 -20.13 23.62 -21.83
CA ALA A 221 -21.50 24.11 -21.83
C ALA A 221 -22.29 23.65 -20.59
N GLU A 222 -22.19 22.35 -20.19
CA GLU A 222 -22.78 21.85 -18.95
C GLU A 222 -22.27 22.64 -17.74
N LEU A 223 -20.95 22.86 -17.64
CA LEU A 223 -20.37 23.64 -16.55
C LEU A 223 -20.85 25.08 -16.52
N LEU A 224 -21.04 25.69 -17.70
CA LEU A 224 -21.55 27.05 -17.81
C LEU A 224 -23.01 27.14 -17.37
N VAL A 225 -23.83 26.14 -17.70
CA VAL A 225 -25.24 26.08 -17.26
C VAL A 225 -25.30 25.92 -15.72
N GLU A 226 -24.50 25.04 -15.16
CA GLU A 226 -24.43 24.86 -13.70
C GLU A 226 -23.94 26.12 -12.98
N ALA A 227 -22.90 26.78 -13.52
CA ALA A 227 -22.42 28.06 -12.98
C ALA A 227 -23.48 29.16 -13.04
N ALA A 228 -24.23 29.26 -14.14
CA ALA A 228 -25.35 30.24 -14.27
C ALA A 228 -26.43 29.95 -13.21
N ALA A 229 -26.80 28.70 -13.02
CA ALA A 229 -27.78 28.29 -12.01
C ALA A 229 -27.34 28.67 -10.58
N LEU A 230 -26.05 28.51 -10.23
CA LEU A 230 -25.50 28.97 -8.94
C LEU A 230 -25.65 30.50 -8.73
N LEU A 231 -25.66 31.28 -9.81
CA LEU A 231 -25.87 32.74 -9.80
C LEU A 231 -27.37 33.14 -9.89
N GLY A 232 -28.27 32.16 -9.88
CA GLY A 232 -29.71 32.38 -10.04
C GLY A 232 -30.12 32.83 -11.46
N GLN A 233 -29.29 32.51 -12.47
CA GLN A 233 -29.55 32.81 -13.88
C GLN A 233 -30.00 31.52 -14.60
N GLU A 234 -30.99 31.66 -15.46
CA GLU A 234 -31.39 30.61 -16.39
C GLU A 234 -30.55 30.72 -17.66
N LEU A 235 -29.91 29.62 -18.05
CA LEU A 235 -29.15 29.51 -19.28
C LEU A 235 -29.46 28.15 -19.93
N SER A 236 -29.94 28.14 -21.15
CA SER A 236 -30.18 26.91 -21.89
C SER A 236 -28.87 26.28 -22.37
N MET A 237 -28.88 24.97 -22.63
CA MET A 237 -27.73 24.27 -23.20
C MET A 237 -27.35 24.83 -24.58
N GLU A 238 -28.32 25.21 -25.41
CA GLU A 238 -28.08 25.78 -26.72
C GLU A 238 -27.36 27.14 -26.63
N GLU A 239 -27.81 28.02 -25.75
CA GLU A 239 -27.14 29.30 -25.49
C GLU A 239 -25.73 29.10 -24.91
N ALA A 240 -25.57 28.14 -24.00
CA ALA A 240 -24.27 27.79 -23.42
C ALA A 240 -23.28 27.28 -24.50
N GLU A 241 -23.72 26.42 -25.41
CA GLU A 241 -22.89 25.93 -26.53
C GLU A 241 -22.46 27.07 -27.46
N ILE A 242 -23.37 28.00 -27.78
CA ILE A 242 -23.06 29.18 -28.61
C ILE A 242 -22.00 30.05 -27.91
N LYS A 243 -22.19 30.32 -26.60
CA LYS A 243 -21.26 31.13 -25.81
C LYS A 243 -19.88 30.51 -25.72
N VAL A 244 -19.79 29.21 -25.40
CA VAL A 244 -18.54 28.47 -25.31
C VAL A 244 -17.82 28.43 -26.66
N THR A 245 -18.54 28.24 -27.77
CA THR A 245 -17.96 28.19 -29.12
C THR A 245 -17.36 29.51 -29.54
N SER A 246 -17.95 30.65 -29.11
CA SER A 246 -17.48 31.99 -29.42
C SER A 246 -16.50 32.58 -28.39
N ALA A 247 -16.21 31.85 -27.30
CA ALA A 247 -15.36 32.35 -26.23
C ALA A 247 -13.87 32.18 -26.55
N GLU A 248 -13.05 32.96 -25.85
CA GLU A 248 -11.59 32.84 -25.82
C GLU A 248 -11.12 32.31 -24.46
N GLY A 249 -9.82 31.99 -24.34
CA GLY A 249 -9.18 31.52 -23.10
C GLY A 249 -9.73 30.20 -22.64
N PHE A 250 -9.94 30.06 -21.33
CA PHE A 250 -10.41 28.79 -20.72
C PHE A 250 -11.71 28.25 -21.35
N TRP A 251 -12.67 29.14 -21.65
CA TRP A 251 -13.96 28.70 -22.19
C TRP A 251 -13.91 28.32 -23.65
N GLY A 252 -13.00 28.93 -24.43
CA GLY A 252 -12.82 28.64 -25.85
C GLY A 252 -12.03 27.33 -26.10
N GLY A 253 -11.75 27.05 -27.36
CA GLY A 253 -10.95 25.88 -27.77
C GLY A 253 -11.69 24.58 -27.56
N ASN A 254 -11.11 23.67 -26.76
CA ASN A 254 -11.66 22.34 -26.54
C ASN A 254 -13.03 22.37 -25.86
N ARG A 255 -14.01 21.72 -26.45
CA ARG A 255 -15.38 21.61 -25.92
C ARG A 255 -15.44 20.81 -24.60
N ILE A 256 -14.52 19.87 -24.38
CA ILE A 256 -14.53 18.92 -23.27
C ILE A 256 -13.42 19.28 -22.28
N LEU A 257 -13.80 19.40 -21.01
CA LEU A 257 -12.89 19.40 -19.88
C LEU A 257 -12.77 17.97 -19.32
N ARG A 258 -11.54 17.52 -19.08
CA ARG A 258 -11.27 16.28 -18.36
C ARG A 258 -10.77 16.63 -16.98
N SER A 259 -11.38 16.02 -15.96
CA SER A 259 -10.98 16.19 -14.57
C SER A 259 -10.53 14.86 -13.98
N TYR A 260 -9.61 14.93 -13.04
CA TYR A 260 -9.24 13.84 -12.15
C TYR A 260 -9.79 14.14 -10.76
N VAL A 261 -10.19 13.12 -10.04
CA VAL A 261 -10.65 13.21 -8.65
C VAL A 261 -10.01 12.04 -7.91
N GLU A 262 -9.42 12.30 -6.77
CA GLU A 262 -8.71 11.29 -5.98
C GLU A 262 -9.66 10.26 -5.36
N GLU A 263 -10.88 10.68 -5.05
CA GLU A 263 -11.88 9.82 -4.47
C GLU A 263 -12.38 8.79 -5.50
N PRO A 264 -12.30 7.49 -5.15
CA PRO A 264 -12.69 6.42 -6.06
C PRO A 264 -14.21 6.30 -6.22
N VAL A 265 -14.62 5.71 -7.31
CA VAL A 265 -15.92 5.05 -7.44
C VAL A 265 -15.75 3.63 -6.94
N PHE A 266 -16.49 3.22 -5.91
CA PHE A 266 -16.40 1.87 -5.36
C PHE A 266 -17.71 1.40 -4.72
N ASP A 267 -17.89 0.07 -4.70
CA ASP A 267 -18.91 -0.62 -3.94
C ASP A 267 -18.23 -1.50 -2.89
N GLY A 268 -18.34 -1.13 -1.61
CA GLY A 268 -17.61 -1.79 -0.53
C GLY A 268 -17.96 -3.28 -0.34
N GLN A 269 -19.20 -3.70 -0.64
CA GLN A 269 -19.59 -5.12 -0.56
C GLN A 269 -19.02 -5.90 -1.75
N TYR A 270 -19.14 -5.36 -2.94
CA TYR A 270 -18.60 -5.97 -4.14
C TYR A 270 -17.06 -6.01 -4.11
N SER A 271 -16.41 -4.94 -3.63
CA SER A 271 -14.97 -4.90 -3.46
C SER A 271 -14.47 -5.98 -2.48
N ASN A 272 -15.17 -6.17 -1.36
CA ASN A 272 -14.82 -7.24 -0.43
C ASN A 272 -15.01 -8.65 -1.05
N PHE A 273 -16.05 -8.85 -1.86
CA PHE A 273 -16.24 -10.11 -2.59
C PHE A 273 -15.12 -10.33 -3.62
N ALA A 274 -14.78 -9.32 -4.42
CA ALA A 274 -13.70 -9.39 -5.40
C ALA A 274 -12.35 -9.70 -4.73
N TYR A 275 -12.07 -9.05 -3.59
CA TYR A 275 -10.87 -9.29 -2.79
C TYR A 275 -10.77 -10.76 -2.36
N ILE A 276 -11.81 -11.30 -1.69
CA ILE A 276 -11.83 -12.69 -1.21
C ILE A 276 -11.67 -13.67 -2.38
N SER A 277 -12.40 -13.46 -3.48
CA SER A 277 -12.37 -14.36 -4.65
C SER A 277 -10.99 -14.40 -5.29
N ARG A 278 -10.34 -13.23 -5.48
CA ARG A 278 -9.00 -13.17 -6.09
C ARG A 278 -7.94 -13.79 -5.21
N ILE A 279 -7.98 -13.56 -3.89
CA ILE A 279 -7.06 -14.21 -2.95
C ILE A 279 -7.25 -15.72 -2.96
N SER A 280 -8.50 -16.22 -2.97
CA SER A 280 -8.77 -17.66 -3.07
C SER A 280 -8.14 -18.28 -4.31
N GLU A 281 -8.40 -17.69 -5.48
CA GLU A 281 -7.86 -18.18 -6.74
C GLU A 281 -6.32 -18.10 -6.81
N ALA A 282 -5.72 -17.05 -6.23
CA ALA A 282 -4.26 -16.93 -6.15
C ALA A 282 -3.64 -17.95 -5.19
N LEU A 283 -4.31 -18.27 -4.07
CA LEU A 283 -3.93 -19.34 -3.15
C LEU A 283 -3.99 -20.70 -3.83
N ASP A 284 -5.07 -20.99 -4.56
CA ASP A 284 -5.22 -22.22 -5.34
C ASP A 284 -4.08 -22.37 -6.36
N HIS A 285 -3.78 -21.30 -7.10
CA HIS A 285 -2.67 -21.28 -8.05
C HIS A 285 -1.32 -21.46 -7.36
N PHE A 286 -1.10 -20.84 -6.18
CA PHE A 286 0.11 -21.03 -5.39
C PHE A 286 0.25 -22.47 -4.93
N GLY A 287 -0.84 -23.09 -4.44
CA GLY A 287 -0.89 -24.49 -4.02
C GLY A 287 -0.57 -25.51 -5.12
N THR A 288 -0.74 -25.15 -6.41
CA THR A 288 -0.28 -26.01 -7.51
C THR A 288 1.23 -26.02 -7.68
N LYS A 289 1.93 -25.04 -7.12
CA LYS A 289 3.39 -24.85 -7.25
C LYS A 289 4.16 -25.22 -5.99
N VAL A 290 3.54 -25.00 -4.83
CA VAL A 290 4.16 -25.22 -3.51
C VAL A 290 3.21 -26.04 -2.67
N ASN A 291 3.71 -27.19 -2.18
CA ASN A 291 2.93 -28.04 -1.28
C ASN A 291 3.05 -27.53 0.16
N ILE A 292 2.15 -26.64 0.57
CA ILE A 292 2.11 -26.07 1.91
C ILE A 292 0.68 -26.03 2.46
N ASN A 293 0.59 -25.97 3.78
CA ASN A 293 -0.63 -25.56 4.48
C ASN A 293 -0.39 -24.20 5.15
N PRO A 294 -0.94 -23.10 4.61
CA PRO A 294 -0.70 -21.75 5.14
C PRO A 294 -1.04 -21.59 6.63
N ALA A 295 -2.03 -22.34 7.15
CA ALA A 295 -2.40 -22.28 8.57
C ALA A 295 -1.35 -22.89 9.51
N LEU A 296 -0.52 -23.79 9.01
CA LEU A 296 0.46 -24.56 9.80
C LEU A 296 1.91 -24.19 9.47
N ASP A 297 2.18 -23.85 8.19
CA ASP A 297 3.53 -23.68 7.67
C ASP A 297 3.98 -22.21 7.62
N TRP A 298 3.03 -21.25 7.67
CA TRP A 298 3.36 -19.83 7.79
C TRP A 298 3.34 -19.39 9.26
N ASP A 299 4.47 -18.90 9.75
CA ASP A 299 4.57 -18.35 11.09
C ASP A 299 3.92 -16.99 11.22
N LYS A 300 4.02 -16.17 10.16
CA LYS A 300 3.41 -14.84 10.03
C LYS A 300 2.69 -14.72 8.69
N VAL A 301 1.62 -13.94 8.67
CA VAL A 301 0.83 -13.66 7.47
C VAL A 301 0.69 -12.15 7.29
N VAL A 302 1.22 -11.66 6.19
CA VAL A 302 1.19 -10.25 5.80
C VAL A 302 0.25 -10.08 4.61
N MET A 303 -0.74 -9.20 4.76
CA MET A 303 -1.77 -9.00 3.75
C MET A 303 -1.88 -7.53 3.37
N HIS A 304 -2.42 -7.27 2.17
CA HIS A 304 -3.00 -5.96 1.92
C HIS A 304 -4.16 -5.72 2.89
N LEU A 305 -4.11 -4.65 3.66
CA LEU A 305 -5.10 -4.33 4.68
C LEU A 305 -5.79 -2.99 4.37
N PRO A 306 -6.96 -2.99 3.70
CA PRO A 306 -7.78 -1.78 3.57
C PRO A 306 -8.27 -1.24 4.92
N TYR A 307 -8.33 -2.08 5.92
CA TYR A 307 -8.49 -1.75 7.34
C TYR A 307 -7.89 -2.88 8.19
N ALA A 308 -7.47 -2.59 9.40
CA ALA A 308 -6.62 -3.50 10.18
C ALA A 308 -7.15 -4.93 10.30
N PHE A 309 -8.46 -5.12 10.57
CA PHE A 309 -9.04 -6.45 10.78
C PHE A 309 -9.58 -7.13 9.51
N GLN A 310 -9.27 -6.62 8.32
CA GLN A 310 -9.65 -7.26 7.06
C GLN A 310 -9.11 -8.70 6.97
N GLY A 311 -7.84 -8.88 7.27
CA GLY A 311 -7.17 -10.18 7.20
C GLY A 311 -7.85 -11.22 8.09
N ARG A 312 -7.99 -10.96 9.39
CA ARG A 312 -8.59 -11.91 10.35
C ARG A 312 -10.03 -12.27 10.04
N ARG A 313 -10.79 -11.34 9.44
CA ARG A 313 -12.19 -11.56 9.07
C ARG A 313 -12.34 -12.43 7.84
N MET A 314 -11.40 -12.31 6.91
CA MET A 314 -11.38 -13.11 5.68
C MET A 314 -10.77 -14.48 5.92
N LEU A 315 -9.63 -14.55 6.59
CA LEU A 315 -8.87 -15.79 6.75
C LEU A 315 -9.57 -16.86 7.57
N VAL A 316 -10.58 -16.53 8.37
CA VAL A 316 -11.29 -17.54 9.16
C VAL A 316 -11.87 -18.66 8.29
N ASN A 317 -12.40 -18.36 7.12
CA ASN A 317 -12.92 -19.37 6.20
C ASN A 317 -11.79 -20.20 5.58
N PHE A 318 -10.74 -19.54 5.06
CA PHE A 318 -9.56 -20.24 4.54
C PHE A 318 -8.88 -21.10 5.60
N TYR A 319 -8.78 -20.62 6.83
CA TYR A 319 -8.24 -21.39 7.94
C TYR A 319 -9.01 -22.69 8.17
N LEU A 320 -10.34 -22.62 8.19
CA LEU A 320 -11.20 -23.81 8.32
C LEU A 320 -11.00 -24.78 7.15
N ASP A 321 -10.93 -24.29 5.92
CA ASP A 321 -10.70 -25.10 4.73
C ASP A 321 -9.32 -25.76 4.77
N TRP A 322 -8.29 -25.05 5.20
CA TRP A 322 -6.93 -25.60 5.39
C TRP A 322 -6.88 -26.66 6.49
N MET A 323 -7.57 -26.46 7.61
CA MET A 323 -7.65 -27.45 8.69
C MET A 323 -8.36 -28.72 8.20
N GLN A 324 -9.41 -28.58 7.40
CA GLN A 324 -10.11 -29.72 6.82
C GLN A 324 -9.24 -30.48 5.81
N ALA A 325 -8.59 -29.78 4.90
CA ALA A 325 -7.72 -30.36 3.87
C ALA A 325 -6.53 -31.13 4.44
N ASN A 326 -6.05 -30.76 5.64
CA ASN A 326 -4.91 -31.37 6.31
C ASN A 326 -5.26 -32.36 7.43
N GLY A 327 -6.51 -32.84 7.48
CA GLY A 327 -6.95 -33.83 8.46
C GLY A 327 -6.99 -33.33 9.91
N LYS A 328 -6.99 -31.99 10.11
CA LYS A 328 -7.06 -31.32 11.42
C LYS A 328 -8.48 -30.88 11.80
N TRP A 329 -9.48 -31.35 11.04
CA TRP A 329 -10.86 -30.93 11.28
C TRP A 329 -11.39 -31.33 12.67
N GLN A 330 -10.91 -32.46 13.21
CA GLN A 330 -11.32 -32.91 14.55
C GLN A 330 -10.89 -31.95 15.66
N ASP A 331 -9.77 -31.22 15.46
CA ASP A 331 -9.32 -30.19 16.41
C ASP A 331 -10.36 -29.05 16.45
N VAL A 332 -10.85 -28.63 15.27
CA VAL A 332 -11.89 -27.60 15.13
C VAL A 332 -13.21 -28.05 15.76
N VAL A 333 -13.65 -29.30 15.48
CA VAL A 333 -14.87 -29.86 16.07
C VAL A 333 -14.76 -29.94 17.60
N SER A 334 -13.60 -30.32 18.13
CA SER A 334 -13.36 -30.39 19.57
C SER A 334 -13.47 -29.00 20.24
N VAL A 335 -13.00 -27.96 19.58
CA VAL A 335 -13.12 -26.58 20.06
C VAL A 335 -14.57 -26.08 20.04
N MET A 336 -15.33 -26.45 19.02
CA MET A 336 -16.71 -25.97 18.83
C MET A 336 -17.77 -26.83 19.52
N GLY A 337 -17.43 -28.07 19.90
CA GLY A 337 -18.36 -29.04 20.46
C GLY A 337 -19.36 -29.62 19.43
N SER A 338 -19.28 -29.20 18.17
CA SER A 338 -20.14 -29.65 17.07
C SER A 338 -19.46 -29.46 15.72
N ASP A 339 -19.88 -30.26 14.75
CA ASP A 339 -19.49 -30.05 13.36
C ASP A 339 -20.17 -28.81 12.74
N LYS A 340 -19.61 -28.29 11.64
CA LYS A 340 -20.16 -27.15 10.92
C LYS A 340 -21.53 -27.54 10.33
N PRO A 341 -22.61 -26.79 10.63
CA PRO A 341 -23.93 -27.09 10.11
C PRO A 341 -24.01 -27.01 8.57
N ALA A 342 -24.90 -27.82 7.99
CA ALA A 342 -25.16 -27.80 6.54
C ALA A 342 -26.02 -26.58 6.12
N ASP A 343 -26.90 -26.08 7.01
CA ASP A 343 -27.67 -24.88 6.73
C ASP A 343 -26.76 -23.65 6.65
N LYS A 344 -26.95 -22.82 5.62
CA LYS A 344 -26.08 -21.66 5.35
C LYS A 344 -26.12 -20.59 6.46
N SER A 345 -27.29 -20.39 7.09
CA SER A 345 -27.44 -19.38 8.15
C SER A 345 -26.76 -19.84 9.42
N GLU A 346 -27.01 -21.10 9.81
CA GLU A 346 -26.38 -21.72 10.98
C GLU A 346 -24.86 -21.84 10.79
N ALA A 347 -24.39 -22.22 9.59
CA ALA A 347 -22.98 -22.28 9.25
C ALA A 347 -22.29 -20.91 9.40
N LYS A 348 -22.96 -19.82 9.01
CA LYS A 348 -22.43 -18.46 9.19
C LYS A 348 -22.26 -18.09 10.67
N GLU A 349 -23.27 -18.42 11.50
CA GLU A 349 -23.20 -18.17 12.95
C GLU A 349 -22.14 -19.06 13.62
N TRP A 350 -22.00 -20.30 13.17
CA TRP A 350 -20.97 -21.22 13.64
C TRP A 350 -19.55 -20.70 13.30
N VAL A 351 -19.31 -20.25 12.07
CA VAL A 351 -18.01 -19.62 11.68
C VAL A 351 -17.74 -18.37 12.50
N ARG A 352 -18.77 -17.56 12.76
CA ARG A 352 -18.68 -16.39 13.63
C ARG A 352 -18.32 -16.76 15.07
N ALA A 353 -18.87 -17.85 15.58
CA ALA A 353 -18.51 -18.36 16.91
C ALA A 353 -17.07 -18.88 16.92
N PHE A 354 -16.66 -19.66 15.90
CA PHE A 354 -15.28 -20.14 15.76
C PHE A 354 -14.27 -18.99 15.71
N SER A 355 -14.57 -17.93 14.97
CA SER A 355 -13.70 -16.74 14.89
C SER A 355 -13.45 -16.04 16.24
N LYS A 356 -14.29 -16.34 17.26
CA LYS A 356 -14.18 -15.82 18.62
C LYS A 356 -13.59 -16.83 19.60
N SER A 357 -13.34 -18.07 19.17
CA SER A 357 -12.73 -19.10 20.02
C SER A 357 -11.28 -18.70 20.35
N ASP A 358 -10.80 -19.15 21.50
CA ASP A 358 -9.41 -18.92 21.90
C ASP A 358 -8.43 -19.60 20.95
N TYR A 359 -8.86 -20.69 20.32
CA TYR A 359 -8.08 -21.42 19.33
C TYR A 359 -7.74 -20.54 18.11
N TYR A 360 -8.77 -19.97 17.45
CA TYR A 360 -8.55 -19.09 16.29
C TYR A 360 -7.92 -17.75 16.69
N ARG A 361 -8.29 -17.20 17.84
CA ARG A 361 -7.69 -15.97 18.38
C ARG A 361 -6.20 -16.12 18.64
N SER A 362 -5.76 -17.29 19.12
CA SER A 362 -4.33 -17.56 19.32
C SER A 362 -3.56 -17.57 17.99
N TYR A 363 -4.14 -18.16 16.94
CA TYR A 363 -3.58 -18.06 15.58
C TYR A 363 -3.50 -16.60 15.10
N VAL A 364 -4.58 -15.84 15.23
CA VAL A 364 -4.60 -14.42 14.86
C VAL A 364 -3.54 -13.62 15.62
N ALA A 365 -3.44 -13.83 16.94
CA ALA A 365 -2.47 -13.12 17.77
C ALA A 365 -1.02 -13.40 17.36
N LYS A 366 -0.71 -14.65 16.96
CA LYS A 366 0.62 -15.04 16.52
C LYS A 366 0.92 -14.59 15.09
N ALA A 367 0.00 -14.86 14.16
CA ALA A 367 0.28 -14.78 12.73
C ALA A 367 -0.11 -13.45 12.07
N LEU A 368 -1.21 -12.82 12.48
CA LEU A 368 -1.79 -11.64 11.81
C LEU A 368 -1.67 -10.34 12.60
N ALA A 369 -1.92 -10.39 13.91
CA ALA A 369 -2.00 -9.18 14.73
C ALA A 369 -0.73 -8.29 14.66
N PRO A 370 0.49 -8.83 14.53
CA PRO A 370 1.68 -7.99 14.34
C PRO A 370 1.60 -7.09 13.11
N ALA A 371 1.08 -7.58 11.98
CA ALA A 371 0.90 -6.79 10.76
C ALA A 371 -0.24 -5.74 10.90
N GLU A 372 -1.27 -6.05 11.67
CA GLU A 372 -2.43 -5.19 11.87
C GLU A 372 -2.14 -3.97 12.76
N ARG A 373 -1.09 -4.02 13.60
CA ARG A 373 -0.76 -2.98 14.59
C ARG A 373 -0.52 -1.62 13.94
N ALA A 374 0.34 -1.53 12.92
CA ALA A 374 0.57 -0.27 12.20
C ALA A 374 -0.65 0.14 11.37
N SER A 375 -1.32 -0.80 10.70
CA SER A 375 -2.55 -0.50 9.95
C SER A 375 -3.65 0.12 10.82
N SER A 376 -3.76 -0.31 12.09
CA SER A 376 -4.70 0.28 13.06
C SER A 376 -4.42 1.76 13.36
N LEU A 377 -3.16 2.17 13.28
CA LEU A 377 -2.69 3.52 13.62
C LEU A 377 -2.58 4.45 12.40
N ILE A 378 -2.38 3.88 11.20
CA ILE A 378 -2.11 4.65 9.98
C ILE A 378 -3.34 4.68 9.07
N GLY A 379 -4.08 3.57 8.96
CA GLY A 379 -5.12 3.35 7.97
C GLY A 379 -4.60 2.69 6.69
N ASN A 380 -5.37 2.81 5.60
CA ASN A 380 -5.03 2.26 4.30
C ASN A 380 -3.97 3.13 3.58
N MET A 381 -2.85 2.55 3.26
CA MET A 381 -1.79 3.18 2.46
C MET A 381 -1.76 2.60 1.03
N TYR A 382 -2.86 2.08 0.52
CA TYR A 382 -2.97 1.40 -0.78
C TYR A 382 -1.78 0.47 -1.05
N THR A 383 -0.90 0.77 -2.00
CA THR A 383 0.23 -0.09 -2.40
C THR A 383 1.24 -0.31 -1.26
N ALA A 384 1.37 0.64 -0.34
CA ALA A 384 2.29 0.54 0.79
C ALA A 384 1.74 -0.33 1.94
N SER A 385 0.42 -0.60 2.00
CA SER A 385 -0.21 -1.30 3.12
C SER A 385 0.39 -2.66 3.42
N ILE A 386 0.70 -3.47 2.41
CA ILE A 386 1.28 -4.80 2.60
C ILE A 386 2.72 -4.72 3.15
N PHE A 387 3.51 -3.76 2.67
CA PHE A 387 4.90 -3.59 3.14
C PHE A 387 4.98 -2.90 4.50
N MET A 388 4.04 -2.00 4.80
CA MET A 388 3.87 -1.48 6.16
C MET A 388 3.44 -2.59 7.13
N GLY A 389 2.62 -3.54 6.68
CA GLY A 389 2.27 -4.74 7.45
C GLY A 389 3.49 -5.63 7.74
N LEU A 390 4.40 -5.80 6.77
CA LEU A 390 5.67 -6.48 6.98
C LEU A 390 6.54 -5.73 8.00
N LEU A 391 6.73 -4.43 7.79
CA LEU A 391 7.51 -3.57 8.69
C LEU A 391 6.95 -3.61 10.11
N SER A 392 5.62 -3.50 10.26
CA SER A 392 4.91 -3.65 11.53
C SER A 392 5.21 -4.98 12.21
N THR A 393 5.19 -6.08 11.44
CA THR A 393 5.45 -7.43 11.96
C THR A 393 6.87 -7.56 12.51
N LEU A 394 7.86 -7.06 11.77
CA LEU A 394 9.27 -7.13 12.17
C LEU A 394 9.58 -6.19 13.34
N CYS A 395 9.06 -4.97 13.34
CA CYS A 395 9.22 -4.03 14.45
C CYS A 395 8.52 -4.53 15.73
N ASP A 396 7.31 -5.09 15.62
CA ASP A 396 6.59 -5.66 16.78
C ASP A 396 7.35 -6.83 17.40
N ALA A 397 7.96 -7.68 16.57
CA ALA A 397 8.81 -8.78 17.05
C ALA A 397 10.09 -8.25 17.72
N ALA A 398 10.75 -7.23 17.15
CA ALA A 398 11.94 -6.60 17.73
C ALA A 398 11.63 -5.95 19.09
N ASP A 399 10.52 -5.20 19.20
CA ASP A 399 10.07 -4.57 20.45
C ASP A 399 9.81 -5.62 21.55
N LYS A 400 9.34 -6.80 21.19
CA LYS A 400 9.03 -7.90 22.11
C LYS A 400 10.23 -8.83 22.38
N GLY A 401 11.34 -8.66 21.67
CA GLY A 401 12.48 -9.58 21.72
C GLY A 401 12.17 -10.98 21.18
N GLU A 402 11.21 -11.10 20.26
CA GLU A 402 10.88 -12.37 19.61
C GLU A 402 11.96 -12.73 18.56
N ALA A 403 12.36 -14.00 18.50
CA ALA A 403 13.25 -14.49 17.45
C ALA A 403 12.46 -14.77 16.17
N MET A 404 12.85 -14.14 15.06
CA MET A 404 12.18 -14.28 13.77
C MET A 404 13.00 -15.07 12.74
N GLU A 405 14.32 -15.18 12.92
CA GLU A 405 15.21 -15.88 11.98
C GLU A 405 14.68 -17.30 11.67
N GLY A 406 14.64 -17.64 10.39
CA GLY A 406 14.15 -18.91 9.89
C GLY A 406 12.62 -19.04 9.83
N GLN A 407 11.85 -18.09 10.38
CA GLN A 407 10.39 -18.12 10.28
C GLN A 407 9.94 -17.86 8.84
N THR A 408 8.83 -18.51 8.46
CA THR A 408 8.19 -18.33 7.16
C THR A 408 7.11 -17.26 7.25
N VAL A 409 7.20 -16.27 6.37
CA VAL A 409 6.21 -15.20 6.18
C VAL A 409 5.44 -15.46 4.89
N GLY A 410 4.13 -15.63 4.99
CA GLY A 410 3.24 -15.67 3.83
C GLY A 410 2.72 -14.29 3.48
N PHE A 411 2.68 -13.98 2.19
CA PHE A 411 2.22 -12.70 1.66
C PHE A 411 0.98 -12.88 0.79
N MET A 412 -0.02 -12.04 1.00
CA MET A 412 -1.25 -12.00 0.20
C MET A 412 -1.52 -10.57 -0.26
N GLY A 413 -1.01 -10.22 -1.45
CA GLY A 413 -1.24 -8.93 -2.10
C GLY A 413 -2.57 -8.93 -2.85
N TYR A 414 -3.28 -7.81 -2.81
CA TYR A 414 -4.49 -7.56 -3.60
C TYR A 414 -4.49 -6.14 -4.14
N GLY A 415 -4.99 -5.98 -5.35
CA GLY A 415 -5.31 -4.71 -5.96
C GLY A 415 -6.65 -4.82 -6.69
N SER A 416 -7.50 -3.81 -6.48
CA SER A 416 -8.79 -3.70 -7.17
C SER A 416 -8.63 -3.59 -8.67
N GLY A 417 -9.69 -3.99 -9.44
CA GLY A 417 -9.66 -3.98 -10.86
C GLY A 417 -9.62 -5.30 -11.62
N SER A 418 -9.22 -6.49 -11.09
CA SER A 418 -8.67 -6.91 -9.81
C SER A 418 -7.55 -7.94 -10.01
N LYS A 419 -6.58 -7.95 -9.13
CA LYS A 419 -5.49 -8.93 -9.13
C LYS A 419 -5.10 -9.30 -7.69
N ALA A 420 -4.73 -10.57 -7.48
CA ALA A 420 -4.08 -11.03 -6.26
C ALA A 420 -2.79 -11.77 -6.57
N LYS A 421 -1.82 -11.65 -5.67
CA LYS A 421 -0.59 -12.44 -5.65
C LYS A 421 -0.37 -13.04 -4.27
N VAL A 422 0.00 -14.32 -4.26
CA VAL A 422 0.37 -15.07 -3.06
C VAL A 422 1.78 -15.60 -3.23
N PHE A 423 2.62 -15.35 -2.25
CA PHE A 423 4.01 -15.79 -2.21
C PHE A 423 4.48 -15.91 -0.77
N GLN A 424 5.68 -16.42 -0.56
CA GLN A 424 6.26 -16.55 0.77
C GLN A 424 7.75 -16.21 0.78
N GLY A 425 8.27 -15.94 1.96
CA GLY A 425 9.69 -15.73 2.19
C GLY A 425 10.12 -16.26 3.54
N THR A 426 11.43 -16.42 3.71
CA THR A 426 12.05 -16.83 4.97
C THR A 426 12.81 -15.65 5.57
N VAL A 427 12.61 -15.41 6.85
CA VAL A 427 13.30 -14.35 7.59
C VAL A 427 14.78 -14.71 7.76
N GLU A 428 15.66 -13.80 7.35
CA GLU A 428 17.12 -13.97 7.40
C GLU A 428 17.70 -13.38 8.70
N ALA A 429 18.95 -13.75 9.03
CA ALA A 429 19.60 -13.41 10.30
C ALA A 429 19.70 -11.89 10.60
N GLY A 430 19.77 -11.04 9.57
CA GLY A 430 19.87 -9.57 9.71
C GLY A 430 18.54 -8.84 9.97
N TRP A 431 17.42 -9.55 10.05
CA TRP A 431 16.08 -8.97 10.19
C TRP A 431 15.95 -7.97 11.35
N ALA A 432 16.66 -8.23 12.47
CA ALA A 432 16.52 -7.45 13.70
C ALA A 432 16.93 -5.97 13.55
N LYS A 433 17.72 -5.62 12.50
CA LYS A 433 18.06 -4.23 12.21
C LYS A 433 16.84 -3.35 11.96
N VAL A 434 15.71 -3.93 11.52
CA VAL A 434 14.45 -3.22 11.30
C VAL A 434 13.91 -2.58 12.59
N GLY A 435 14.22 -3.14 13.76
CA GLY A 435 13.86 -2.55 15.06
C GLY A 435 14.45 -1.15 15.29
N GLN A 436 15.57 -0.82 14.66
CA GLN A 436 16.21 0.50 14.76
C GLN A 436 15.39 1.62 14.06
N LEU A 437 14.45 1.25 13.21
CA LEU A 437 13.54 2.21 12.56
C LEU A 437 12.52 2.83 13.52
N ASN A 438 12.36 2.27 14.73
CA ASN A 438 11.52 2.81 15.81
C ASN A 438 10.08 3.17 15.36
N LEU A 439 9.47 2.33 14.50
CA LEU A 439 8.18 2.60 13.86
C LEU A 439 7.11 3.04 14.87
N PHE A 440 6.92 2.26 15.94
CA PHE A 440 5.82 2.56 16.87
C PHE A 440 6.07 3.79 17.71
N THR A 441 7.31 4.07 18.08
CA THR A 441 7.70 5.32 18.73
C THR A 441 7.43 6.53 17.84
N ALA A 442 7.74 6.43 16.54
CA ALA A 442 7.44 7.49 15.58
C ALA A 442 5.92 7.68 15.42
N LEU A 443 5.14 6.61 15.39
CA LEU A 443 3.68 6.67 15.29
C LEU A 443 3.03 7.26 16.55
N GLU A 444 3.59 7.04 17.72
CA GLU A 444 3.14 7.62 19.01
C GLU A 444 3.45 9.12 19.12
N ASN A 445 4.53 9.58 18.51
CA ASN A 445 4.96 10.97 18.54
C ASN A 445 4.23 11.89 17.55
N ARG A 446 3.31 11.37 16.74
CA ARG A 446 2.51 12.16 15.80
C ARG A 446 1.52 13.07 16.52
N SER A 447 1.06 14.11 15.84
CA SER A 447 0.11 15.10 16.35
C SER A 447 -1.33 14.76 15.95
N ALA A 448 -2.20 14.66 16.93
CA ALA A 448 -3.64 14.52 16.68
C ALA A 448 -4.24 15.84 16.22
N VAL A 449 -5.11 15.79 15.20
CA VAL A 449 -5.89 16.95 14.77
C VAL A 449 -7.37 16.76 15.10
N ASP A 450 -8.10 17.87 15.20
CA ASP A 450 -9.54 17.83 15.34
C ASP A 450 -10.23 17.55 13.99
N PHE A 451 -11.50 17.12 14.08
CA PHE A 451 -12.28 16.75 12.89
C PHE A 451 -12.49 17.93 11.92
N LYS A 452 -12.63 19.16 12.41
CA LYS A 452 -12.83 20.34 11.55
C LYS A 452 -11.57 20.65 10.74
N THR A 453 -10.40 20.53 11.33
CA THR A 453 -9.11 20.68 10.65
C THR A 453 -8.95 19.62 9.56
N TYR A 454 -9.26 18.35 9.86
CA TYR A 454 -9.28 17.28 8.88
C TYR A 454 -10.27 17.56 7.72
N GLU A 455 -11.48 18.03 8.03
CA GLU A 455 -12.48 18.34 6.98
C GLU A 455 -12.05 19.52 6.11
N LEU A 456 -11.37 20.52 6.66
CA LEU A 456 -10.76 21.61 5.87
C LEU A 456 -9.65 21.07 4.95
N TRP A 457 -8.79 20.21 5.45
CA TRP A 457 -7.78 19.55 4.63
C TRP A 457 -8.42 18.73 3.51
N HIS A 458 -9.39 17.87 3.84
CA HIS A 458 -10.04 16.99 2.87
C HIS A 458 -10.71 17.76 1.72
N ASN A 459 -11.30 18.91 2.02
CA ASN A 459 -11.96 19.81 1.06
C ASN A 459 -10.98 20.81 0.40
N GLU A 460 -9.66 20.64 0.57
CA GLU A 460 -8.63 21.53 0.00
C GLU A 460 -8.78 23.00 0.41
N ARG A 461 -9.30 23.22 1.63
CA ARG A 461 -9.51 24.55 2.21
C ARG A 461 -8.46 24.91 3.28
N LEU A 462 -7.59 23.97 3.64
CA LEU A 462 -6.45 24.25 4.48
C LEU A 462 -5.34 24.86 3.63
N THR A 463 -4.91 26.07 3.97
CA THR A 463 -3.98 26.86 3.14
C THR A 463 -2.56 26.95 3.68
N ALA A 464 -2.33 26.40 4.87
CA ALA A 464 -1.00 26.39 5.50
C ALA A 464 -0.72 25.03 6.10
N PRO A 465 0.55 24.58 6.10
CA PRO A 465 0.95 23.32 6.73
C PRO A 465 0.61 23.29 8.22
N LEU A 466 0.19 22.11 8.69
CA LEU A 466 -0.05 21.84 10.11
C LEU A 466 1.26 21.66 10.89
N SER A 467 2.30 21.21 10.20
CA SER A 467 3.64 20.97 10.75
C SER A 467 4.71 21.69 9.91
N PRO A 468 4.81 23.04 10.01
CA PRO A 468 5.66 23.83 9.12
C PRO A 468 7.17 23.62 9.35
N GLU A 469 7.57 23.10 10.52
CA GLU A 469 8.98 22.87 10.89
C GLU A 469 9.40 21.39 10.74
N LYS A 470 8.63 20.58 9.98
CA LYS A 470 9.00 19.18 9.74
C LYS A 470 10.27 19.07 8.88
N SER A 471 11.13 18.11 9.22
CA SER A 471 12.28 17.76 8.39
C SER A 471 11.86 16.91 7.18
N GLY A 472 12.63 16.98 6.10
CA GLY A 472 12.43 16.22 4.89
C GLY A 472 11.97 17.06 3.70
N PHE A 473 11.54 16.35 2.65
CA PHE A 473 11.03 16.98 1.42
C PHE A 473 9.58 17.42 1.58
N THR A 474 9.32 18.65 1.15
CA THR A 474 7.97 19.23 1.14
C THR A 474 7.70 19.89 -0.21
N PHE A 475 6.45 19.83 -0.67
CA PHE A 475 5.97 20.51 -1.87
C PHE A 475 5.84 22.02 -1.62
N THR A 476 6.39 22.83 -2.51
CA THR A 476 6.40 24.30 -2.36
C THR A 476 5.44 25.03 -3.31
N GLY A 477 5.04 24.40 -4.40
CA GLY A 477 4.10 24.98 -5.34
C GLY A 477 4.21 24.44 -6.75
N LEU A 478 3.31 24.94 -7.59
CA LEU A 478 3.29 24.66 -9.03
C LEU A 478 3.90 25.83 -9.78
N ARG A 479 4.74 25.56 -10.76
CA ARG A 479 5.27 26.58 -11.66
C ARG A 479 4.17 27.19 -12.50
N THR A 480 4.36 28.45 -12.87
CA THR A 480 3.44 29.23 -13.70
C THR A 480 4.09 29.76 -14.99
N GLU A 481 5.39 29.56 -15.14
CA GLU A 481 6.16 30.00 -16.29
C GLU A 481 5.76 29.22 -17.54
N GLU A 482 5.78 29.87 -18.69
CA GLU A 482 5.48 29.27 -19.99
C GLU A 482 6.34 28.03 -20.24
N ASN A 483 5.74 26.95 -20.69
CA ASN A 483 6.34 25.63 -20.91
C ASN A 483 6.81 24.88 -19.64
N GLN A 484 6.48 25.37 -18.44
CA GLN A 484 6.73 24.73 -17.17
C GLN A 484 5.48 24.70 -16.27
N GLU A 485 4.35 25.16 -16.80
CA GLU A 485 3.11 25.28 -16.04
C GLU A 485 2.73 23.94 -15.39
N TYR A 486 2.33 24.01 -14.13
CA TYR A 486 1.95 22.86 -13.31
C TYR A 486 3.08 21.89 -12.96
N PHE A 487 4.36 22.17 -13.32
CA PHE A 487 5.48 21.42 -12.79
C PHE A 487 5.61 21.66 -11.28
N ARG A 488 5.89 20.60 -10.52
CA ARG A 488 5.92 20.63 -9.06
C ARG A 488 7.33 20.95 -8.55
N ASP A 489 7.41 21.92 -7.66
CA ASP A 489 8.64 22.27 -6.95
C ASP A 489 8.60 21.79 -5.50
N TYR A 490 9.78 21.44 -5.00
CA TYR A 490 9.97 20.91 -3.65
C TYR A 490 11.17 21.57 -2.98
N THR A 491 11.17 21.54 -1.64
CA THR A 491 12.32 21.95 -0.82
C THR A 491 12.65 20.83 0.18
N PHE A 492 13.89 20.86 0.68
CA PHE A 492 14.32 19.98 1.74
C PHE A 492 14.66 20.79 3.00
N THR A 493 14.12 20.38 4.14
CA THR A 493 14.46 20.91 5.47
C THR A 493 15.21 19.82 6.23
N ALA A 494 16.43 20.17 6.73
CA ALA A 494 17.31 19.23 7.41
C ALA A 494 16.82 18.80 8.79
#